data_44caf4ef4fb59f4b23df92ce10f9687a
#
_entry.id   44caf4ef4fb59f4b23df92ce10f9687a
#
_cell.length_a   1.000
_cell.length_b   1.000
_cell.length_c   1.000
_cell.angle_alpha   90.00
_cell.angle_beta   90.00
_cell.angle_gamma   90.00
#
_symmetry.space_group_name_H-M   'P 1'
#
loop_
_entity.id
_entity.type
_entity.pdbx_description
1 polymer ?
#
loop_
_entity_poly.entity_id
_entity_poly.type
_entity_poly.pdbx_seq_one_letter_code
_entity_poly.pdbx_strand_id
1 'polypeptide(L)'
;MGLTERRLRLFMDAAEYIKEGMEKAALSEVTQENTARSMGSGSLDVYATPAMTALMEQAAAELAQEKLPEGWTSVGIALSIEHTSATPIGVLTRAVAKVTAVEGRKISYEIKAFDEAGEIGHGTHERFAVESEKFMAKAQSKATH
;
A
#
# COMPACT_ATOMS: atom_id res chain seq x y z
N MET A 1 12.49 28.29 -9.47
CA MET A 1 12.70 27.11 -8.61
C MET A 1 13.99 27.26 -7.82
N GLY A 2 13.90 27.14 -6.49
CA GLY A 2 15.04 27.34 -5.61
C GLY A 2 15.91 26.10 -5.45
N LEU A 3 17.06 26.29 -4.80
CA LEU A 3 17.99 25.19 -4.51
C LEU A 3 17.34 24.07 -3.69
N THR A 4 16.43 24.41 -2.76
CA THR A 4 15.74 23.44 -1.92
C THR A 4 14.88 22.50 -2.74
N GLU A 5 14.14 23.01 -3.73
CA GLU A 5 13.31 22.18 -4.58
C GLU A 5 14.14 21.28 -5.50
N ARG A 6 15.24 21.82 -6.02
CA ARG A 6 16.18 21.04 -6.84
C ARG A 6 16.79 19.91 -6.03
N ARG A 7 17.24 20.21 -4.82
CA ARG A 7 17.81 19.22 -3.92
C ARG A 7 16.80 18.12 -3.60
N LEU A 8 15.56 18.49 -3.33
CA LEU A 8 14.50 17.53 -3.04
C LEU A 8 14.30 16.54 -4.18
N ARG A 9 14.30 17.03 -5.42
CA ARG A 9 14.14 16.16 -6.60
C ARG A 9 15.31 15.22 -6.84
N LEU A 10 16.54 15.73 -6.72
CA LEU A 10 17.74 14.96 -7.05
C LEU A 10 18.19 14.04 -5.91
N PHE A 11 17.95 14.46 -4.67
CA PHE A 11 18.50 13.80 -3.49
C PHE A 11 17.42 13.48 -2.45
N MET A 12 16.21 13.21 -2.92
CA MET A 12 15.10 12.85 -2.03
C MET A 12 15.46 11.64 -1.19
N ASP A 13 15.39 11.82 0.12
CA ASP A 13 15.57 10.74 1.08
C ASP A 13 14.26 10.63 1.89
N ALA A 14 13.52 9.55 1.64
CA ALA A 14 12.25 9.33 2.30
C ALA A 14 12.40 9.21 3.82
N ALA A 15 13.59 8.84 4.31
CA ALA A 15 13.86 8.74 5.75
C ALA A 15 13.76 10.08 6.48
N GLU A 16 13.78 11.21 5.76
CA GLU A 16 13.56 12.52 6.36
C GLU A 16 12.09 12.71 6.75
N TYR A 17 11.17 11.96 6.15
CA TYR A 17 9.73 12.12 6.33
C TYR A 17 9.07 10.92 6.99
N ILE A 18 9.56 9.72 6.72
CA ILE A 18 8.96 8.46 7.17
C ILE A 18 9.95 7.72 8.04
N LYS A 19 9.50 7.29 9.23
CA LYS A 19 10.37 6.66 10.22
C LYS A 19 9.95 5.24 10.49
N GLU A 20 10.93 4.38 10.75
CA GLU A 20 10.71 3.01 11.21
C GLU A 20 9.78 3.02 12.43
N GLY A 21 8.84 2.10 12.44
CA GLY A 21 7.86 1.97 13.52
C GLY A 21 6.56 2.72 13.31
N MET A 22 6.47 3.62 12.33
CA MET A 22 5.21 4.29 12.00
C MET A 22 4.20 3.28 11.50
N GLU A 23 2.94 3.45 11.89
CA GLU A 23 1.85 2.53 11.53
C GLU A 23 0.64 3.29 11.00
N LYS A 24 -0.14 2.61 10.17
CA LYS A 24 -1.43 3.11 9.68
C LYS A 24 -2.37 1.94 9.48
N ALA A 25 -3.62 2.13 9.83
CA ALA A 25 -4.66 1.12 9.60
C ALA A 25 -5.64 1.61 8.53
N ALA A 26 -6.22 0.67 7.79
CA ALA A 26 -7.32 0.91 6.86
C ALA A 26 -8.40 -0.11 7.14
N LEU A 27 -9.66 0.29 6.96
CA LEU A 27 -10.83 -0.53 7.29
C LEU A 27 -11.67 -0.80 6.04
N SER A 28 -12.25 -2.00 5.97
CA SER A 28 -13.18 -2.37 4.91
C SER A 28 -14.11 -3.47 5.39
N GLU A 29 -15.36 -3.45 4.93
CA GLU A 29 -16.30 -4.52 5.20
C GLU A 29 -16.29 -5.50 4.03
N VAL A 30 -16.43 -6.79 4.30
CA VAL A 30 -16.60 -7.78 3.23
C VAL A 30 -18.01 -7.65 2.67
N THR A 31 -18.10 -7.33 1.39
CA THR A 31 -19.37 -7.17 0.67
C THR A 31 -19.39 -8.11 -0.52
N GLN A 32 -20.50 -8.14 -1.27
CA GLN A 32 -20.58 -8.96 -2.48
C GLN A 32 -19.55 -8.52 -3.53
N GLU A 33 -19.13 -7.27 -3.49
CA GLU A 33 -18.23 -6.71 -4.51
C GLU A 33 -16.76 -7.10 -4.31
N ASN A 34 -16.35 -7.47 -3.11
CA ASN A 34 -14.95 -7.83 -2.81
C ASN A 34 -14.76 -9.29 -2.41
N THR A 35 -15.70 -10.14 -2.81
CA THR A 35 -15.56 -11.60 -2.65
C THR A 35 -14.70 -12.20 -3.75
N ALA A 36 -14.14 -13.37 -3.46
CA ALA A 36 -13.36 -14.12 -4.43
C ALA A 36 -14.14 -14.37 -5.72
N ARG A 37 -15.44 -14.73 -5.58
CA ARG A 37 -16.31 -14.96 -6.74
C ARG A 37 -16.46 -13.71 -7.59
N SER A 38 -16.77 -12.57 -6.97
CA SER A 38 -16.99 -11.31 -7.69
C SER A 38 -15.74 -10.79 -8.39
N MET A 39 -14.60 -11.00 -7.77
CA MET A 39 -13.32 -10.50 -8.31
C MET A 39 -12.63 -11.49 -9.25
N GLY A 40 -13.21 -12.68 -9.43
CA GLY A 40 -12.63 -13.67 -10.33
C GLY A 40 -11.38 -14.35 -9.77
N SER A 41 -11.16 -14.27 -8.45
CA SER A 41 -10.00 -14.89 -7.80
C SER A 41 -10.31 -16.22 -7.13
N GLY A 42 -11.53 -16.69 -7.26
CA GLY A 42 -12.01 -17.96 -6.70
C GLY A 42 -13.49 -18.13 -6.98
N SER A 43 -14.10 -19.14 -6.37
CA SER A 43 -15.51 -19.48 -6.63
C SER A 43 -16.45 -19.30 -5.42
N LEU A 44 -15.92 -18.81 -4.29
CA LEU A 44 -16.69 -18.70 -3.05
C LEU A 44 -16.94 -17.24 -2.67
N ASP A 45 -17.99 -17.04 -1.87
CA ASP A 45 -18.37 -15.72 -1.35
C ASP A 45 -17.65 -15.41 -0.05
N VAL A 46 -16.33 -15.38 -0.11
CA VAL A 46 -15.45 -14.99 1.01
C VAL A 46 -14.57 -13.84 0.55
N TYR A 47 -14.02 -13.12 1.50
CA TYR A 47 -13.12 -12.00 1.22
C TYR A 47 -12.00 -12.42 0.26
N ALA A 48 -11.88 -11.72 -0.85
CA ALA A 48 -10.91 -12.07 -1.89
C ALA A 48 -9.48 -11.73 -1.46
N THR A 49 -8.54 -12.60 -1.77
CA THR A 49 -7.11 -12.33 -1.52
C THR A 49 -6.66 -11.00 -2.16
N PRO A 50 -7.00 -10.71 -3.43
CA PRO A 50 -6.64 -9.39 -3.98
C PRO A 50 -7.31 -8.22 -3.27
N ALA A 51 -8.51 -8.40 -2.71
CA ALA A 51 -9.17 -7.34 -1.94
C ALA A 51 -8.45 -7.07 -0.62
N MET A 52 -8.09 -8.12 0.10
CA MET A 52 -7.28 -8.01 1.32
C MET A 52 -5.95 -7.33 1.02
N THR A 53 -5.31 -7.74 -0.06
CA THR A 53 -4.03 -7.16 -0.50
C THR A 53 -4.17 -5.68 -0.81
N ALA A 54 -5.25 -5.29 -1.50
CA ALA A 54 -5.52 -3.89 -1.80
C ALA A 54 -5.70 -3.06 -0.53
N LEU A 55 -6.36 -3.61 0.50
CA LEU A 55 -6.53 -2.93 1.78
C LEU A 55 -5.18 -2.75 2.48
N MET A 56 -4.32 -3.76 2.43
CA MET A 56 -2.96 -3.68 2.97
C MET A 56 -2.15 -2.60 2.26
N GLU A 57 -2.23 -2.56 0.93
CA GLU A 57 -1.57 -1.51 0.15
C GLU A 57 -2.12 -0.12 0.46
N GLN A 58 -3.43 -0.03 0.65
CA GLN A 58 -4.07 1.24 1.01
C GLN A 58 -3.49 1.79 2.33
N ALA A 59 -3.37 0.95 3.34
CA ALA A 59 -2.80 1.35 4.62
C ALA A 59 -1.37 1.88 4.45
N ALA A 60 -0.55 1.17 3.69
CA ALA A 60 0.84 1.57 3.43
C ALA A 60 0.92 2.85 2.59
N ALA A 61 0.09 2.95 1.54
CA ALA A 61 0.06 4.12 0.66
C ALA A 61 -0.40 5.38 1.39
N GLU A 62 -1.44 5.27 2.22
CA GLU A 62 -1.94 6.40 3.00
C GLU A 62 -0.92 6.88 4.02
N LEU A 63 -0.21 5.96 4.67
CA LEU A 63 0.86 6.31 5.60
C LEU A 63 1.94 7.14 4.90
N ALA A 64 2.40 6.66 3.75
CA ALA A 64 3.43 7.37 2.99
C ALA A 64 2.91 8.74 2.51
N GLN A 65 1.68 8.80 2.01
CA GLN A 65 1.11 10.03 1.47
C GLN A 65 0.97 11.12 2.54
N GLU A 66 0.63 10.75 3.77
CA GLU A 66 0.52 11.70 4.88
C GLU A 66 1.85 12.34 5.24
N LYS A 67 2.96 11.67 4.98
CA LYS A 67 4.29 12.10 5.42
C LYS A 67 5.14 12.72 4.32
N LEU A 68 4.94 12.30 3.07
CA LEU A 68 5.75 12.80 1.96
C LEU A 68 5.41 14.26 1.64
N PRO A 69 6.37 15.05 1.14
CA PRO A 69 6.11 16.44 0.78
C PRO A 69 5.22 16.56 -0.45
N GLU A 70 4.65 17.74 -0.63
CA GLU A 70 3.79 18.04 -1.78
C GLU A 70 4.49 17.72 -3.09
N GLY A 71 3.75 17.14 -4.03
CA GLY A 71 4.27 16.75 -5.34
C GLY A 71 4.88 15.35 -5.35
N TRP A 72 5.03 14.74 -4.18
CA TRP A 72 5.55 13.39 -4.04
C TRP A 72 4.47 12.41 -3.61
N THR A 73 4.60 11.17 -4.08
CA THR A 73 3.73 10.07 -3.71
C THR A 73 4.55 8.79 -3.65
N SER A 74 3.91 7.66 -3.42
CA SER A 74 4.59 6.37 -3.48
C SER A 74 3.84 5.42 -4.39
N VAL A 75 4.58 4.48 -4.97
CA VAL A 75 4.03 3.39 -5.77
C VAL A 75 4.49 2.06 -5.18
N GLY A 76 3.64 1.05 -5.25
CA GLY A 76 4.01 -0.30 -4.81
C GLY A 76 4.99 -0.93 -5.79
N ILE A 77 6.06 -1.54 -5.29
CA ILE A 77 7.07 -2.18 -6.12
C ILE A 77 7.25 -3.67 -5.82
N ALA A 78 6.89 -4.11 -4.63
CA ALA A 78 6.99 -5.52 -4.25
C ALA A 78 5.97 -5.84 -3.19
N LEU A 79 5.46 -7.07 -3.21
CA LEU A 79 4.47 -7.51 -2.24
C LEU A 79 4.51 -9.03 -2.16
N SER A 80 4.55 -9.53 -0.92
CA SER A 80 4.51 -10.96 -0.66
C SER A 80 3.57 -11.17 0.52
N ILE A 81 2.48 -11.90 0.31
CA ILE A 81 1.47 -12.10 1.36
C ILE A 81 1.03 -13.54 1.46
N GLU A 82 0.50 -13.87 2.63
CA GLU A 82 -0.22 -15.10 2.87
C GLU A 82 -1.61 -14.73 3.40
N HIS A 83 -2.63 -15.37 2.86
CA HIS A 83 -4.02 -15.21 3.29
C HIS A 83 -4.38 -16.49 4.04
N THR A 84 -4.45 -16.44 5.34
CA THR A 84 -4.46 -17.62 6.21
C THR A 84 -5.82 -17.99 6.77
N SER A 85 -6.81 -17.09 6.68
CA SER A 85 -8.16 -17.34 7.22
C SER A 85 -9.20 -16.62 6.37
N ALA A 86 -10.30 -17.31 6.09
CA ALA A 86 -11.38 -16.74 5.27
C ALA A 86 -12.33 -15.87 6.11
N THR A 87 -12.87 -14.83 5.50
CA THR A 87 -13.82 -13.92 6.14
C THR A 87 -15.09 -13.85 5.30
N PRO A 88 -16.29 -14.09 5.90
CA PRO A 88 -17.55 -14.04 5.16
C PRO A 88 -18.06 -12.62 4.97
N ILE A 89 -19.06 -12.50 4.07
CA ILE A 89 -19.75 -11.23 3.81
C ILE A 89 -20.36 -10.69 5.12
N GLY A 90 -20.28 -9.38 5.31
CA GLY A 90 -20.86 -8.68 6.46
C GLY A 90 -19.89 -8.46 7.60
N VAL A 91 -18.70 -9.00 7.54
CA VAL A 91 -17.70 -8.89 8.60
C VAL A 91 -16.70 -7.77 8.26
N LEU A 92 -16.37 -6.98 9.26
CA LEU A 92 -15.41 -5.88 9.12
C LEU A 92 -13.98 -6.43 9.12
N THR A 93 -13.13 -5.87 8.24
CA THR A 93 -11.72 -6.19 8.17
C THR A 93 -10.87 -4.94 8.40
N ARG A 94 -9.67 -5.15 8.90
CA ARG A 94 -8.71 -4.08 9.18
C ARG A 94 -7.33 -4.52 8.72
N ALA A 95 -6.66 -3.68 7.96
CA ALA A 95 -5.26 -3.90 7.58
C ALA A 95 -4.39 -2.89 8.32
N VAL A 96 -3.19 -3.31 8.70
CA VAL A 96 -2.21 -2.45 9.37
C VAL A 96 -0.90 -2.56 8.63
N ALA A 97 -0.34 -1.40 8.26
CA ALA A 97 1.00 -1.33 7.68
C ALA A 97 1.92 -0.68 8.70
N LYS A 98 3.07 -1.29 8.92
CA LYS A 98 4.10 -0.79 9.84
C LYS A 98 5.41 -0.67 9.08
N VAL A 99 6.02 0.50 9.13
CA VAL A 99 7.31 0.75 8.47
C VAL A 99 8.41 -0.02 9.19
N THR A 100 9.15 -0.83 8.44
CA THR A 100 10.25 -1.62 8.97
C THR A 100 11.62 -1.08 8.59
N ALA A 101 11.72 -0.39 7.45
CA ALA A 101 12.97 0.22 6.99
C ALA A 101 12.68 1.31 5.96
N VAL A 102 13.56 2.30 5.89
CA VAL A 102 13.52 3.32 4.86
C VAL A 102 14.95 3.52 4.36
N GLU A 103 15.15 3.31 3.05
CA GLU A 103 16.48 3.44 2.42
C GLU A 103 16.34 4.26 1.13
N GLY A 104 16.84 5.49 1.14
CA GLY A 104 16.68 6.39 0.01
C GLY A 104 15.21 6.66 -0.24
N ARG A 105 14.68 6.23 -1.37
CA ARG A 105 13.26 6.38 -1.72
C ARG A 105 12.44 5.12 -1.44
N LYS A 106 13.09 4.04 -1.02
CA LYS A 106 12.40 2.76 -0.77
C LYS A 106 11.90 2.71 0.66
N ILE A 107 10.63 2.38 0.81
CA ILE A 107 9.94 2.24 2.10
C ILE A 107 9.48 0.80 2.21
N SER A 108 9.94 0.11 3.25
CA SER A 108 9.59 -1.28 3.50
C SER A 108 8.61 -1.38 4.66
N TYR A 109 7.63 -2.26 4.52
CA TYR A 109 6.57 -2.44 5.52
C TYR A 109 6.37 -3.92 5.85
N GLU A 110 5.98 -4.14 7.11
CA GLU A 110 5.28 -5.35 7.52
C GLU A 110 3.79 -5.02 7.41
N ILE A 111 3.02 -5.92 6.80
CA ILE A 111 1.58 -5.73 6.64
C ILE A 111 0.83 -6.91 7.24
N LYS A 112 -0.30 -6.60 7.89
CA LYS A 112 -1.17 -7.61 8.50
C LYS A 112 -2.61 -7.23 8.25
N ALA A 113 -3.48 -8.22 8.21
CA ALA A 113 -4.92 -7.98 8.12
C ALA A 113 -5.64 -8.85 9.15
N PHE A 114 -6.75 -8.32 9.65
CA PHE A 114 -7.54 -8.92 10.72
C PHE A 114 -9.02 -8.83 10.38
N ASP A 115 -9.81 -9.80 10.86
CA ASP A 115 -11.23 -9.65 10.99
C ASP A 115 -11.59 -9.69 12.48
N GLU A 116 -12.87 -9.81 12.81
CA GLU A 116 -13.32 -9.82 14.20
C GLU A 116 -12.83 -11.03 15.00
N ALA A 117 -12.46 -12.11 14.30
CA ALA A 117 -12.01 -13.35 14.95
C ALA A 117 -10.48 -13.39 15.13
N GLY A 118 -9.72 -12.57 14.43
CA GLY A 118 -8.28 -12.54 14.54
C GLY A 118 -7.56 -12.24 13.23
N GLU A 119 -6.29 -12.60 13.17
CA GLU A 119 -5.48 -12.36 11.98
C GLU A 119 -5.94 -13.23 10.82
N ILE A 120 -6.09 -12.62 9.64
CA ILE A 120 -6.50 -13.32 8.41
C ILE A 120 -5.39 -13.35 7.36
N GLY A 121 -4.35 -12.56 7.53
CA GLY A 121 -3.24 -12.53 6.57
C GLY A 121 -2.11 -11.66 7.05
N HIS A 122 -0.93 -11.86 6.44
CA HIS A 122 0.27 -11.09 6.76
C HIS A 122 1.25 -11.16 5.61
N GLY A 123 2.24 -10.28 5.65
CA GLY A 123 3.28 -10.28 4.65
C GLY A 123 4.19 -9.08 4.73
N THR A 124 4.88 -8.84 3.62
CA THR A 124 5.79 -7.70 3.47
C THR A 124 5.42 -6.93 2.21
N HIS A 125 5.72 -5.64 2.23
CA HIS A 125 5.40 -4.75 1.12
C HIS A 125 6.48 -3.70 0.99
N GLU A 126 6.83 -3.35 -0.24
CA GLU A 126 7.77 -2.28 -0.51
C GLU A 126 7.14 -1.25 -1.44
N ARG A 127 7.35 0.02 -1.13
CA ARG A 127 6.91 1.13 -1.95
C ARG A 127 8.10 2.03 -2.26
N PHE A 128 7.98 2.80 -3.33
CA PHE A 128 9.04 3.70 -3.77
C PHE A 128 8.48 5.12 -3.91
N ALA A 129 9.15 6.10 -3.29
CA ALA A 129 8.75 7.49 -3.38
C ALA A 129 9.09 8.04 -4.76
N VAL A 130 8.11 8.67 -5.41
CA VAL A 130 8.27 9.21 -6.76
C VAL A 130 7.69 10.61 -6.85
N GLU A 131 8.25 11.42 -7.74
CA GLU A 131 7.68 12.73 -8.06
C GLU A 131 6.50 12.48 -9.01
N SER A 132 5.29 12.82 -8.55
CA SER A 132 4.04 12.42 -9.21
C SER A 132 3.98 12.78 -10.70
N GLU A 133 4.30 14.02 -11.05
CA GLU A 133 4.21 14.47 -12.44
C GLU A 133 5.20 13.77 -13.35
N LYS A 134 6.45 13.64 -12.93
CA LYS A 134 7.49 12.96 -13.71
C LYS A 134 7.17 11.49 -13.88
N PHE A 135 6.72 10.86 -12.82
CA PHE A 135 6.38 9.44 -12.86
C PHE A 135 5.25 9.19 -13.85
N MET A 136 4.19 10.00 -13.77
CA MET A 136 3.05 9.86 -14.68
C MET A 136 3.43 10.16 -16.14
N ALA A 137 4.25 11.17 -16.36
CA ALA A 137 4.71 11.50 -17.72
C ALA A 137 5.46 10.32 -18.35
N LYS A 138 6.33 9.69 -17.57
CA LYS A 138 7.09 8.53 -18.05
C LYS A 138 6.17 7.33 -18.31
N ALA A 139 5.23 7.06 -17.42
CA ALA A 139 4.27 5.97 -17.60
C ALA A 139 3.40 6.23 -18.84
N GLN A 140 2.91 7.46 -19.00
CA GLN A 140 2.03 7.84 -20.10
C GLN A 140 2.74 7.74 -21.45
N SER A 141 4.06 7.93 -21.49
CA SER A 141 4.82 7.84 -22.73
C SER A 141 4.71 6.46 -23.40
N LYS A 142 4.36 5.43 -22.66
CA LYS A 142 4.15 4.09 -23.22
C LYS A 142 2.88 3.98 -24.05
N ALA A 143 1.93 4.88 -23.85
CA ALA A 143 0.65 4.88 -24.55
C ALA A 143 0.68 5.61 -25.88
N THR A 144 1.79 6.25 -26.25
CA THR A 144 1.93 7.08 -27.45
C THR A 144 2.55 6.34 -28.64
N HIS A 145 2.61 5.03 -28.59
CA HIS A 145 3.20 4.23 -29.68
C HIS A 145 2.17 3.67 -30.62
#